data_29392475528ee4bf3e9b8ecfe2b02d4e
#
_entry.id   29392475528ee4bf3e9b8ecfe2b02d4e
#
_cell.length_a   1.000
_cell.length_b   1.000
_cell.length_c   1.000
_cell.angle_alpha   90.00
_cell.angle_beta   90.00
_cell.angle_gamma   90.00
#
_symmetry.space_group_name_H-M   'P 1'
#
loop_
_entity.id
_entity.type
_entity.pdbx_description
1 polymer ?
#
loop_
_entity_poly.entity_id
_entity_poly.type
_entity_poly.pdbx_seq_one_letter_code
_entity_poly.pdbx_strand_id
1 'polypeptide(L)'
;MRASRGFVLVNALIIVAALSVVSVWLLSRAETGRARAAAAQQAVQLELYLDAYEHLAITVLDRDLPVVDHLSEDWAREDLELELDRGRIAGRIVDLNGRFNVNWLADPSNEAARAGFTRLAASLGVRSKTVETIFAQLSGSDELDQDARRGLVELPPMGPVVMIDQLPIPASELALLRPYLAAMPSNSRLNVNTASELVITSLLLPEGGPGVLSALLSRREQEPYEAIGEFQEALLARMGEGFEEQLARVPLSVTSDWFMAQIVAELGDQQATRLAIVRRNPLPAGAQVAYREDVW
;
A
#
# COMPACT_ATOMS: atom_id res chain seq x y z
N MET A 1 -61.90 49.80 34.24
CA MET A 1 -60.44 49.60 34.15
C MET A 1 -60.00 48.15 34.45
N ARG A 2 -60.53 47.13 33.77
CA ARG A 2 -60.11 45.69 33.93
C ARG A 2 -59.54 45.05 32.68
N ALA A 3 -59.59 45.69 31.49
CA ALA A 3 -59.12 45.13 30.22
C ALA A 3 -57.61 45.23 29.98
N SER A 4 -56.85 46.12 30.66
CA SER A 4 -55.40 46.33 30.43
C SER A 4 -54.48 45.32 31.11
N ARG A 5 -54.96 44.58 32.15
CA ARG A 5 -54.14 43.60 32.86
C ARG A 5 -53.93 42.32 32.08
N GLY A 6 -54.92 41.87 31.33
CA GLY A 6 -54.81 40.66 30.48
C GLY A 6 -53.86 40.88 29.30
N PHE A 7 -53.86 42.04 28.68
CA PHE A 7 -52.97 42.39 27.56
C PHE A 7 -51.50 42.43 27.96
N VAL A 8 -51.18 42.98 29.14
CA VAL A 8 -49.79 43.01 29.68
C VAL A 8 -49.26 41.61 29.97
N LEU A 9 -50.13 40.71 30.51
CA LEU A 9 -49.73 39.34 30.79
C LEU A 9 -49.46 38.55 29.50
N VAL A 10 -50.24 38.70 28.44
CA VAL A 10 -50.08 38.06 27.15
C VAL A 10 -48.79 38.55 26.46
N ASN A 11 -48.53 39.86 26.50
CA ASN A 11 -47.30 40.43 25.94
C ASN A 11 -46.04 39.92 26.70
N ALA A 12 -46.11 39.84 28.03
CA ALA A 12 -45.01 39.30 28.81
C ALA A 12 -44.75 37.84 28.45
N LEU A 13 -45.81 37.03 28.27
CA LEU A 13 -45.70 35.65 27.89
C LEU A 13 -45.09 35.46 26.50
N ILE A 14 -45.44 36.31 25.52
CA ILE A 14 -44.88 36.31 24.15
C ILE A 14 -43.39 36.67 24.21
N ILE A 15 -43.01 37.66 25.01
CA ILE A 15 -41.60 38.04 25.15
C ILE A 15 -40.79 36.91 25.77
N VAL A 16 -41.30 36.27 26.82
CA VAL A 16 -40.63 35.10 27.47
C VAL A 16 -40.50 33.93 26.49
N ALA A 17 -41.58 33.65 25.73
CA ALA A 17 -41.55 32.61 24.72
C ALA A 17 -40.52 32.90 23.61
N ALA A 18 -40.47 34.13 23.11
CA ALA A 18 -39.47 34.55 22.09
C ALA A 18 -38.03 34.45 22.63
N LEU A 19 -37.77 34.91 23.86
CA LEU A 19 -36.48 34.79 24.51
C LEU A 19 -36.06 33.33 24.73
N SER A 20 -37.00 32.46 25.09
CA SER A 20 -36.75 31.04 25.25
C SER A 20 -36.33 30.40 23.91
N VAL A 21 -37.01 30.70 22.81
CA VAL A 21 -36.65 30.23 21.48
C VAL A 21 -35.24 30.69 21.07
N VAL A 22 -34.94 31.96 21.28
CA VAL A 22 -33.61 32.53 20.98
C VAL A 22 -32.52 31.85 21.83
N SER A 23 -32.81 31.62 23.13
CA SER A 23 -31.85 30.96 24.03
C SER A 23 -31.57 29.51 23.64
N VAL A 24 -32.61 28.73 23.29
CA VAL A 24 -32.45 27.35 22.79
C VAL A 24 -31.68 27.34 21.48
N TRP A 25 -31.96 28.25 20.56
CA TRP A 25 -31.25 28.38 19.29
C TRP A 25 -29.76 28.71 19.48
N LEU A 26 -29.43 29.66 20.38
CA LEU A 26 -28.04 30.00 20.71
C LEU A 26 -27.29 28.84 21.37
N LEU A 27 -27.96 28.11 22.28
CA LEU A 27 -27.38 26.94 22.93
C LEU A 27 -27.06 25.85 21.91
N SER A 28 -28.02 25.49 21.06
CA SER A 28 -27.83 24.50 19.97
C SER A 28 -26.69 24.90 19.03
N ARG A 29 -26.62 26.18 18.66
CA ARG A 29 -25.51 26.69 17.83
C ARG A 29 -24.14 26.58 18.54
N ALA A 30 -24.10 26.88 19.83
CA ALA A 30 -22.88 26.77 20.64
C ALA A 30 -22.44 25.29 20.79
N GLU A 31 -23.38 24.36 21.00
CA GLU A 31 -23.11 22.92 21.05
C GLU A 31 -22.56 22.40 19.72
N THR A 32 -23.19 22.77 18.61
CA THR A 32 -22.68 22.43 17.27
C THR A 32 -21.27 22.98 17.02
N GLY A 33 -21.01 24.21 17.44
CA GLY A 33 -19.69 24.83 17.33
C GLY A 33 -18.62 24.09 18.14
N ARG A 34 -18.95 23.69 19.37
CA ARG A 34 -18.06 22.88 20.22
C ARG A 34 -17.80 21.51 19.62
N ALA A 35 -18.84 20.81 19.13
CA ALA A 35 -18.69 19.51 18.51
C ALA A 35 -17.77 19.55 17.28
N ARG A 36 -17.94 20.56 16.42
CA ARG A 36 -17.06 20.77 15.27
C ARG A 36 -15.60 21.04 15.67
N ALA A 37 -15.39 21.88 16.68
CA ALA A 37 -14.05 22.19 17.18
C ALA A 37 -13.37 20.93 17.79
N ALA A 38 -14.14 20.13 18.54
CA ALA A 38 -13.65 18.86 19.08
C ALA A 38 -13.27 17.86 17.98
N ALA A 39 -14.13 17.71 16.96
CA ALA A 39 -13.86 16.83 15.81
C ALA A 39 -12.62 17.29 15.02
N ALA A 40 -12.47 18.59 14.78
CA ALA A 40 -11.28 19.14 14.12
C ALA A 40 -9.99 18.87 14.93
N GLN A 41 -10.07 19.01 16.26
CA GLN A 41 -8.93 18.72 17.14
C GLN A 41 -8.57 17.22 17.12
N GLN A 42 -9.56 16.33 17.10
CA GLN A 42 -9.33 14.89 16.98
C GLN A 42 -8.70 14.52 15.64
N ALA A 43 -9.16 15.11 14.53
CA ALA A 43 -8.57 14.88 13.20
C ALA A 43 -7.10 15.29 13.15
N VAL A 44 -6.74 16.48 13.69
CA VAL A 44 -5.33 16.91 13.80
C VAL A 44 -4.51 15.96 14.66
N GLN A 45 -5.09 15.45 15.75
CA GLN A 45 -4.38 14.51 16.62
C GLN A 45 -4.12 13.16 15.92
N LEU A 46 -5.10 12.66 15.14
CA LEU A 46 -4.92 11.45 14.34
C LEU A 46 -3.84 11.62 13.27
N GLU A 47 -3.81 12.79 12.60
CA GLU A 47 -2.76 13.12 11.63
C GLU A 47 -1.37 13.11 12.28
N LEU A 48 -1.21 13.70 13.44
CA LEU A 48 0.05 13.67 14.19
C LEU A 48 0.48 12.25 14.58
N TYR A 49 -0.47 11.37 14.87
CA TYR A 49 -0.20 9.96 15.13
C TYR A 49 0.28 9.24 13.87
N LEU A 50 -0.38 9.46 12.74
CA LEU A 50 0.04 8.91 11.45
C LEU A 50 1.45 9.39 11.08
N ASP A 51 1.73 10.68 11.24
CA ASP A 51 3.06 11.26 10.99
C ASP A 51 4.14 10.66 11.90
N ALA A 52 3.83 10.47 13.19
CA ALA A 52 4.78 9.89 14.14
C ALA A 52 5.20 8.47 13.74
N TYR A 53 4.24 7.63 13.34
CA TYR A 53 4.56 6.26 12.86
C TYR A 53 5.29 6.27 11.52
N GLU A 54 4.91 7.15 10.60
CA GLU A 54 5.61 7.30 9.33
C GLU A 54 7.09 7.64 9.54
N HIS A 55 7.38 8.59 10.45
CA HIS A 55 8.76 8.91 10.82
C HIS A 55 9.49 7.75 11.50
N LEU A 56 8.77 6.95 12.30
CA LEU A 56 9.33 5.73 12.87
C LEU A 56 9.71 4.75 11.77
N ALA A 57 8.82 4.50 10.81
CA ALA A 57 9.08 3.60 9.68
C ALA A 57 10.30 4.06 8.86
N ILE A 58 10.41 5.36 8.55
CA ILE A 58 11.59 5.93 7.89
C ILE A 58 12.85 5.68 8.73
N THR A 59 12.79 5.93 10.03
CA THR A 59 13.93 5.76 10.92
C THR A 59 14.41 4.31 11.01
N VAL A 60 13.47 3.36 11.01
CA VAL A 60 13.78 1.93 11.00
C VAL A 60 14.49 1.55 9.71
N LEU A 61 13.95 1.97 8.56
CA LEU A 61 14.53 1.71 7.24
C LEU A 61 15.88 2.42 7.02
N ASP A 62 16.12 3.59 7.62
CA ASP A 62 17.40 4.30 7.56
C ASP A 62 18.50 3.66 8.40
N ARG A 63 18.12 3.02 9.51
CA ARG A 63 19.08 2.33 10.39
C ARG A 63 19.45 0.95 9.89
N ASP A 64 18.60 0.40 9.07
CA ASP A 64 18.83 -0.89 8.45
C ASP A 64 19.87 -0.78 7.33
N LEU A 65 20.87 -1.67 7.32
CA LEU A 65 21.91 -1.68 6.32
C LEU A 65 21.38 -2.35 5.05
N PRO A 66 21.35 -1.67 3.89
CA PRO A 66 20.76 -2.21 2.66
C PRO A 66 21.68 -3.23 1.97
N VAL A 67 22.18 -4.19 2.72
CA VAL A 67 23.05 -5.25 2.21
C VAL A 67 22.25 -6.47 1.80
N VAL A 68 21.32 -6.88 2.66
CA VAL A 68 20.38 -7.98 2.43
C VAL A 68 19.09 -7.64 3.16
N ASP A 69 17.95 -7.76 2.49
CA ASP A 69 16.64 -7.55 3.09
C ASP A 69 15.88 -8.87 3.19
N HIS A 70 15.35 -9.16 4.39
CA HIS A 70 14.62 -10.39 4.67
C HIS A 70 13.56 -10.22 5.78
N LEU A 71 12.62 -11.18 5.87
CA LEU A 71 11.44 -11.06 6.75
C LEU A 71 11.73 -11.24 8.25
N SER A 72 12.96 -11.54 8.67
CA SER A 72 13.35 -11.61 10.08
C SER A 72 14.06 -10.34 10.60
N GLU A 73 14.12 -9.28 9.80
CA GLU A 73 14.67 -7.98 10.20
C GLU A 73 13.66 -7.14 11.00
N ASP A 74 14.18 -6.12 11.69
CA ASP A 74 13.37 -5.26 12.56
C ASP A 74 12.27 -4.51 11.81
N TRP A 75 12.49 -4.15 10.55
CA TRP A 75 11.47 -3.48 9.73
C TRP A 75 10.29 -4.40 9.37
N ALA A 76 10.52 -5.71 9.30
CA ALA A 76 9.49 -6.70 8.90
C ALA A 76 8.58 -7.14 10.05
N ARG A 77 8.76 -6.61 11.26
CA ARG A 77 7.94 -6.95 12.43
C ARG A 77 6.49 -6.51 12.22
N GLU A 78 5.55 -7.42 12.51
CA GLU A 78 4.11 -7.18 12.34
C GLU A 78 3.46 -6.56 13.59
N ASP A 79 4.14 -6.51 14.72
CA ASP A 79 3.60 -6.21 16.05
C ASP A 79 3.97 -4.81 16.57
N LEU A 80 4.30 -3.87 15.68
CA LEU A 80 4.58 -2.49 16.07
C LEU A 80 3.27 -1.77 16.40
N GLU A 81 2.84 -1.95 17.67
CA GLU A 81 1.70 -1.25 18.26
C GLU A 81 2.19 -0.37 19.41
N LEU A 82 1.72 0.89 19.41
CA LEU A 82 2.06 1.87 20.44
C LEU A 82 0.77 2.38 21.09
N GLU A 83 0.63 2.07 22.36
CA GLU A 83 -0.40 2.69 23.21
C GLU A 83 0.02 4.11 23.58
N LEU A 84 -0.89 5.05 23.39
CA LEU A 84 -0.70 6.47 23.69
C LEU A 84 -1.72 6.90 24.75
N ASP A 85 -1.47 8.03 25.44
CA ASP A 85 -2.35 8.54 26.51
C ASP A 85 -3.82 8.67 26.09
N ARG A 86 -4.11 8.89 24.81
CA ARG A 86 -5.45 9.17 24.31
C ARG A 86 -5.86 8.31 23.13
N GLY A 87 -5.07 7.32 22.73
CA GLY A 87 -5.35 6.50 21.56
C GLY A 87 -4.28 5.45 21.31
N ARG A 88 -4.31 4.87 20.15
CA ARG A 88 -3.42 3.79 19.73
C ARG A 88 -2.94 4.03 18.31
N ILE A 89 -1.70 3.63 18.03
CA ILE A 89 -1.15 3.56 16.69
C ILE A 89 -0.67 2.13 16.47
N ALA A 90 -1.05 1.54 15.37
CA ALA A 90 -0.53 0.26 14.90
C ALA A 90 -0.11 0.38 13.44
N GLY A 91 0.88 -0.40 13.05
CA GLY A 91 1.30 -0.40 11.66
C GLY A 91 2.32 -1.48 11.37
N ARG A 92 2.62 -1.63 10.08
CA ARG A 92 3.64 -2.55 9.57
C ARG A 92 4.32 -1.97 8.36
N ILE A 93 5.56 -2.38 8.14
CA ILE A 93 6.28 -2.09 6.91
C ILE A 93 6.24 -3.36 6.03
N VAL A 94 5.92 -3.19 4.77
CA VAL A 94 5.82 -4.27 3.78
C VAL A 94 6.82 -4.01 2.67
N ASP A 95 7.64 -5.00 2.36
CA ASP A 95 8.53 -4.93 1.20
C ASP A 95 7.74 -5.05 -0.10
N LEU A 96 7.81 -4.03 -0.94
CA LEU A 96 7.18 -4.04 -2.26
C LEU A 96 8.01 -4.80 -3.30
N ASN A 97 9.34 -4.90 -3.12
CA ASN A 97 10.19 -5.72 -3.97
C ASN A 97 9.91 -7.23 -3.80
N GLY A 98 9.23 -7.65 -2.74
CA GLY A 98 8.71 -9.01 -2.59
C GLY A 98 7.47 -9.32 -3.43
N ARG A 99 6.95 -8.35 -4.21
CA ARG A 99 5.74 -8.47 -5.02
C ARG A 99 6.04 -8.41 -6.51
N PHE A 100 5.11 -8.93 -7.31
CA PHE A 100 5.18 -8.82 -8.76
C PHE A 100 5.02 -7.35 -9.18
N ASN A 101 6.01 -6.80 -9.87
CA ASN A 101 5.93 -5.43 -10.37
C ASN A 101 5.09 -5.37 -11.66
N VAL A 102 3.92 -4.75 -11.59
CA VAL A 102 3.01 -4.63 -12.75
C VAL A 102 3.61 -3.81 -13.89
N ASN A 103 4.56 -2.91 -13.61
CA ASN A 103 5.21 -2.10 -14.64
C ASN A 103 6.16 -2.90 -15.54
N TRP A 104 6.52 -4.14 -15.17
CA TRP A 104 7.21 -5.05 -16.11
C TRP A 104 6.33 -5.45 -17.29
N LEU A 105 4.99 -5.34 -17.15
CA LEU A 105 4.02 -5.66 -18.20
C LEU A 105 3.83 -4.52 -19.22
N ALA A 106 4.34 -3.31 -18.91
CA ALA A 106 4.26 -2.16 -19.80
C ALA A 106 5.10 -2.34 -21.08
N ASP A 107 6.15 -3.16 -21.01
CA ASP A 107 6.92 -3.60 -22.16
C ASP A 107 6.30 -4.86 -22.77
N PRO A 108 5.69 -4.78 -23.98
CA PRO A 108 5.11 -5.95 -24.63
C PRO A 108 6.14 -7.04 -24.97
N SER A 109 7.42 -6.68 -25.09
CA SER A 109 8.51 -7.62 -25.39
C SER A 109 9.00 -8.39 -24.16
N ASN A 110 8.56 -8.01 -22.96
CA ASN A 110 8.89 -8.75 -21.73
C ASN A 110 8.03 -10.01 -21.58
N GLU A 111 8.33 -11.00 -22.42
CA GLU A 111 7.60 -12.27 -22.43
C GLU A 111 7.65 -13.00 -21.08
N ALA A 112 8.79 -12.93 -20.38
CA ALA A 112 8.96 -13.59 -19.07
C ALA A 112 7.98 -13.03 -18.02
N ALA A 113 7.87 -11.71 -17.93
CA ALA A 113 6.92 -11.06 -17.02
C ALA A 113 5.47 -11.37 -17.40
N ARG A 114 5.12 -11.29 -18.69
CA ARG A 114 3.74 -11.56 -19.18
C ARG A 114 3.33 -13.01 -18.91
N ALA A 115 4.20 -13.97 -19.20
CA ALA A 115 3.97 -15.37 -18.89
C ALA A 115 3.88 -15.62 -17.38
N GLY A 116 4.76 -15.00 -16.59
CA GLY A 116 4.73 -15.06 -15.13
C GLY A 116 3.44 -14.50 -14.54
N PHE A 117 2.99 -13.33 -15.01
CA PHE A 117 1.73 -12.74 -14.59
C PHE A 117 0.52 -13.61 -14.94
N THR A 118 0.52 -14.20 -16.14
CA THR A 118 -0.57 -15.12 -16.57
C THR A 118 -0.66 -16.33 -15.63
N ARG A 119 0.46 -16.92 -15.25
CA ARG A 119 0.50 -18.03 -14.28
C ARG A 119 0.06 -17.61 -12.89
N LEU A 120 0.51 -16.45 -12.40
CA LEU A 120 0.09 -15.88 -11.13
C LEU A 120 -1.44 -15.68 -11.09
N ALA A 121 -1.98 -15.04 -12.09
CA ALA A 121 -3.41 -14.78 -12.22
C ALA A 121 -4.22 -16.09 -12.28
N ALA A 122 -3.77 -17.07 -13.06
CA ALA A 122 -4.43 -18.38 -13.16
C ALA A 122 -4.42 -19.13 -11.81
N SER A 123 -3.31 -19.10 -11.08
CA SER A 123 -3.20 -19.72 -9.75
C SER A 123 -4.12 -19.08 -8.71
N LEU A 124 -4.47 -17.80 -8.90
CA LEU A 124 -5.41 -17.07 -8.05
C LEU A 124 -6.87 -17.21 -8.54
N GLY A 125 -7.13 -17.91 -9.62
CA GLY A 125 -8.47 -18.04 -10.21
C GLY A 125 -8.97 -16.80 -10.95
N VAL A 126 -8.08 -15.90 -11.33
CA VAL A 126 -8.40 -14.70 -12.11
C VAL A 126 -8.62 -15.10 -13.57
N ARG A 127 -9.66 -14.55 -14.20
CA ARG A 127 -10.06 -14.90 -15.58
C ARG A 127 -9.04 -14.38 -16.60
N SER A 128 -8.84 -15.15 -17.67
CA SER A 128 -7.94 -14.75 -18.79
C SER A 128 -8.32 -13.41 -19.40
N LYS A 129 -9.62 -13.10 -19.50
CA LYS A 129 -10.11 -11.80 -19.99
C LYS A 129 -9.62 -10.63 -19.12
N THR A 130 -9.53 -10.81 -17.80
CA THR A 130 -8.99 -9.80 -16.88
C THR A 130 -7.50 -9.59 -17.10
N VAL A 131 -6.75 -10.67 -17.33
CA VAL A 131 -5.32 -10.60 -17.69
C VAL A 131 -5.12 -9.83 -19.00
N GLU A 132 -5.91 -10.13 -20.03
CA GLU A 132 -5.89 -9.40 -21.31
C GLU A 132 -6.20 -7.92 -21.14
N THR A 133 -7.19 -7.57 -20.28
CA THR A 133 -7.53 -6.18 -19.98
C THR A 133 -6.36 -5.45 -19.31
N ILE A 134 -5.68 -6.10 -18.35
CA ILE A 134 -4.51 -5.54 -17.69
C ILE A 134 -3.37 -5.30 -18.68
N PHE A 135 -3.11 -6.28 -19.55
CA PHE A 135 -2.08 -6.13 -20.59
C PHE A 135 -2.40 -4.99 -21.56
N ALA A 136 -3.63 -4.89 -22.04
CA ALA A 136 -4.04 -3.81 -22.92
C ALA A 136 -3.89 -2.44 -22.27
N GLN A 137 -4.27 -2.32 -20.99
CA GLN A 137 -4.17 -1.07 -20.24
C GLN A 137 -2.72 -0.64 -20.01
N LEU A 138 -1.82 -1.58 -19.67
CA LEU A 138 -0.44 -1.26 -19.33
C LEU A 138 0.48 -1.11 -20.55
N SER A 139 0.24 -1.87 -21.63
CA SER A 139 1.04 -1.79 -22.86
C SER A 139 0.69 -0.56 -23.71
N GLY A 140 -0.39 0.16 -23.40
CA GLY A 140 -0.97 1.18 -24.25
C GLY A 140 -1.55 0.55 -25.53
N SER A 141 -2.86 0.63 -25.76
CA SER A 141 -3.39 0.35 -27.08
C SER A 141 -2.80 1.38 -28.05
N ASP A 142 -2.47 0.95 -29.28
CA ASP A 142 -1.92 1.84 -30.34
C ASP A 142 -2.85 3.00 -30.73
N GLU A 143 -4.06 3.05 -30.18
CA GLU A 143 -5.08 4.07 -30.40
C GLU A 143 -5.11 5.19 -29.33
N LEU A 144 -4.35 5.10 -28.23
CA LEU A 144 -4.27 6.19 -27.29
C LEU A 144 -3.30 7.26 -27.82
N ASP A 145 -3.80 8.49 -27.92
CA ASP A 145 -3.10 9.70 -28.30
C ASP A 145 -1.71 9.78 -27.62
N GLN A 146 -0.68 10.19 -28.36
CA GLN A 146 0.68 10.32 -27.84
C GLN A 146 0.77 11.19 -26.58
N ASP A 147 -0.16 12.13 -26.39
CA ASP A 147 -0.25 12.97 -25.20
C ASP A 147 -0.81 12.19 -23.99
N ALA A 148 -1.70 11.23 -24.18
CA ALA A 148 -2.15 10.31 -23.15
C ALA A 148 -1.04 9.31 -22.76
N ARG A 149 -0.17 8.92 -23.71
CA ARG A 149 1.02 8.11 -23.44
C ARG A 149 2.06 8.85 -22.63
N ARG A 150 2.28 10.15 -22.88
CA ARG A 150 3.16 10.99 -22.06
C ARG A 150 2.68 11.09 -20.62
N GLY A 151 1.39 11.23 -20.41
CA GLY A 151 0.78 11.23 -19.07
C GLY A 151 0.92 9.90 -18.33
N LEU A 152 0.93 8.76 -19.05
CA LEU A 152 1.10 7.41 -18.44
C LEU A 152 2.57 7.05 -18.19
N VAL A 153 3.50 7.54 -19.02
CA VAL A 153 4.95 7.30 -18.90
C VAL A 153 5.60 8.27 -17.93
N GLU A 154 5.05 9.47 -17.78
CA GLU A 154 5.51 10.50 -16.83
C GLU A 154 4.82 10.45 -15.47
N LEU A 155 3.89 9.51 -15.25
CA LEU A 155 3.43 9.27 -13.88
C LEU A 155 4.68 8.85 -13.10
N PRO A 156 5.10 9.65 -12.09
CA PRO A 156 6.18 9.26 -11.21
C PRO A 156 5.91 7.84 -10.71
N PRO A 157 6.91 7.11 -10.22
CA PRO A 157 6.72 5.80 -9.61
C PRO A 157 5.84 5.96 -8.37
N MET A 158 4.57 6.23 -8.61
CA MET A 158 3.63 6.66 -7.61
C MET A 158 2.57 5.64 -7.40
N GLY A 159 2.42 5.29 -6.16
CA GLY A 159 1.24 4.68 -5.65
C GLY A 159 0.90 3.35 -6.32
N PRO A 160 1.66 2.27 -6.03
CA PRO A 160 1.33 0.94 -6.53
C PRO A 160 -0.12 0.56 -6.27
N VAL A 161 -0.67 1.01 -5.16
CA VAL A 161 -2.05 0.71 -4.74
C VAL A 161 -3.06 1.50 -5.57
N VAL A 162 -2.84 2.80 -5.78
CA VAL A 162 -3.76 3.68 -6.51
C VAL A 162 -3.85 3.31 -7.99
N MET A 163 -2.72 2.98 -8.63
CA MET A 163 -2.71 2.58 -10.04
C MET A 163 -3.35 1.22 -10.26
N ILE A 164 -3.13 0.27 -9.35
CA ILE A 164 -3.76 -1.05 -9.42
C ILE A 164 -5.27 -0.92 -9.19
N ASP A 165 -5.71 -0.07 -8.28
CA ASP A 165 -7.11 0.17 -7.97
C ASP A 165 -7.87 0.89 -9.10
N GLN A 166 -7.15 1.58 -9.98
CA GLN A 166 -7.71 2.23 -11.16
C GLN A 166 -7.84 1.30 -12.37
N LEU A 167 -7.32 0.06 -12.30
CA LEU A 167 -7.49 -0.90 -13.38
C LEU A 167 -8.97 -1.22 -13.59
N PRO A 168 -9.47 -1.23 -14.84
CA PRO A 168 -10.88 -1.49 -15.15
C PRO A 168 -11.21 -2.98 -15.08
N ILE A 169 -10.98 -3.59 -13.93
CA ILE A 169 -11.17 -5.01 -13.66
C ILE A 169 -12.16 -5.21 -12.50
N PRO A 170 -12.82 -6.38 -12.39
CA PRO A 170 -13.74 -6.65 -11.31
C PRO A 170 -13.07 -6.54 -9.93
N ALA A 171 -13.71 -5.86 -8.99
CA ALA A 171 -13.18 -5.64 -7.63
C ALA A 171 -12.83 -6.96 -6.91
N SER A 172 -13.60 -8.03 -7.16
CA SER A 172 -13.32 -9.35 -6.58
C SER A 172 -12.00 -9.95 -7.09
N GLU A 173 -11.68 -9.78 -8.38
CA GLU A 173 -10.42 -10.27 -8.95
C GLU A 173 -9.25 -9.36 -8.57
N LEU A 174 -9.50 -8.05 -8.48
CA LEU A 174 -8.54 -7.10 -7.94
C LEU A 174 -8.13 -7.47 -6.50
N ALA A 175 -9.08 -7.81 -5.65
CA ALA A 175 -8.83 -8.22 -4.27
C ALA A 175 -7.92 -9.47 -4.17
N LEU A 176 -8.05 -10.42 -5.12
CA LEU A 176 -7.18 -11.60 -5.20
C LEU A 176 -5.75 -11.24 -5.62
N LEU A 177 -5.59 -10.29 -6.54
CA LEU A 177 -4.30 -9.87 -7.08
C LEU A 177 -3.53 -8.93 -6.15
N ARG A 178 -4.23 -8.03 -5.47
CA ARG A 178 -3.66 -6.93 -4.66
C ARG A 178 -2.54 -7.36 -3.70
N PRO A 179 -2.62 -8.47 -2.95
CA PRO A 179 -1.55 -8.88 -2.04
C PRO A 179 -0.23 -9.22 -2.74
N TYR A 180 -0.27 -9.56 -4.02
CA TYR A 180 0.87 -10.06 -4.80
C TYR A 180 1.44 -9.02 -5.77
N LEU A 181 0.80 -7.88 -5.92
CA LEU A 181 1.18 -6.87 -6.90
C LEU A 181 1.78 -5.62 -6.24
N ALA A 182 2.72 -5.01 -6.93
CA ALA A 182 3.23 -3.67 -6.67
C ALA A 182 3.45 -2.93 -7.99
N ALA A 183 3.37 -1.60 -7.97
CA ALA A 183 3.74 -0.76 -9.11
C ALA A 183 4.98 0.06 -8.74
N MET A 184 6.13 -0.44 -9.10
CA MET A 184 7.44 0.17 -8.90
C MET A 184 8.03 0.57 -10.25
N PRO A 185 9.13 1.35 -10.30
CA PRO A 185 9.85 1.57 -11.55
C PRO A 185 10.14 0.25 -12.27
N SER A 186 10.09 0.26 -13.61
CA SER A 186 10.24 -0.96 -14.41
C SER A 186 11.61 -1.65 -14.25
N ASN A 187 12.62 -0.93 -13.77
CA ASN A 187 13.94 -1.46 -13.46
C ASN A 187 14.09 -2.03 -12.04
N SER A 188 13.02 -2.00 -11.23
CA SER A 188 13.02 -2.63 -9.90
C SER A 188 13.15 -4.14 -10.01
N ARG A 189 13.77 -4.75 -9.00
CA ARG A 189 14.06 -6.18 -8.95
C ARG A 189 13.19 -6.86 -7.92
N LEU A 190 12.93 -8.16 -8.11
CA LEU A 190 12.24 -8.99 -7.13
C LEU A 190 13.23 -9.46 -6.05
N ASN A 191 12.93 -9.17 -4.79
CA ASN A 191 13.70 -9.70 -3.68
C ASN A 191 13.28 -11.15 -3.37
N VAL A 192 14.22 -12.09 -3.57
CA VAL A 192 13.96 -13.53 -3.36
C VAL A 192 13.79 -13.90 -1.89
N ASN A 193 14.29 -13.08 -0.96
CA ASN A 193 14.16 -13.33 0.48
C ASN A 193 12.78 -12.95 1.02
N THR A 194 12.05 -12.04 0.38
CA THR A 194 10.76 -11.52 0.86
C THR A 194 9.58 -11.90 -0.03
N ALA A 195 9.84 -12.24 -1.31
CA ALA A 195 8.78 -12.59 -2.24
C ALA A 195 8.04 -13.87 -1.84
N SER A 196 6.71 -13.88 -2.01
CA SER A 196 5.91 -15.08 -1.75
C SER A 196 6.28 -16.22 -2.70
N GLU A 197 6.08 -17.45 -2.24
CA GLU A 197 6.29 -18.65 -3.06
C GLU A 197 5.51 -18.56 -4.37
N LEU A 198 4.27 -18.08 -4.32
CA LEU A 198 3.41 -17.94 -5.49
C LEU A 198 4.00 -17.00 -6.53
N VAL A 199 4.54 -15.85 -6.12
CA VAL A 199 5.16 -14.88 -7.04
C VAL A 199 6.43 -15.45 -7.66
N ILE A 200 7.32 -16.04 -6.86
CA ILE A 200 8.57 -16.63 -7.37
C ILE A 200 8.28 -17.79 -8.32
N THR A 201 7.38 -18.71 -7.92
CA THR A 201 6.98 -19.85 -8.76
C THR A 201 6.40 -19.39 -10.08
N SER A 202 5.51 -18.39 -10.05
CA SER A 202 4.88 -17.86 -11.25
C SER A 202 5.88 -17.23 -12.21
N LEU A 203 6.91 -16.57 -11.72
CA LEU A 203 7.93 -15.94 -12.57
C LEU A 203 8.96 -16.94 -13.10
N LEU A 204 9.41 -17.87 -12.27
CA LEU A 204 10.55 -18.73 -12.59
C LEU A 204 10.15 -20.08 -13.21
N LEU A 205 9.02 -20.68 -12.79
CA LEU A 205 8.70 -22.04 -13.19
C LEU A 205 7.58 -22.09 -14.23
N PRO A 206 7.84 -22.53 -15.47
CA PRO A 206 6.84 -22.57 -16.53
C PRO A 206 5.76 -23.63 -16.27
N GLU A 207 6.10 -24.80 -15.72
CA GLU A 207 5.13 -25.86 -15.36
C GLU A 207 5.66 -26.78 -14.27
N GLY A 208 4.84 -27.08 -13.26
CA GLY A 208 4.96 -28.29 -12.42
C GLY A 208 6.05 -28.36 -11.38
N GLY A 209 6.67 -27.26 -10.97
CA GLY A 209 7.78 -27.27 -10.03
C GLY A 209 7.58 -26.69 -8.62
N PRO A 210 6.36 -26.68 -8.00
CA PRO A 210 6.23 -26.07 -6.67
C PRO A 210 7.16 -26.70 -5.61
N GLY A 211 7.41 -28.02 -5.66
CA GLY A 211 8.27 -28.70 -4.69
C GLY A 211 9.75 -28.33 -4.76
N VAL A 212 10.25 -27.88 -5.91
CA VAL A 212 11.65 -27.47 -6.07
C VAL A 212 11.91 -26.16 -5.33
N LEU A 213 11.01 -25.19 -5.47
CA LEU A 213 11.12 -23.89 -4.80
C LEU A 213 10.83 -23.99 -3.31
N SER A 214 9.89 -24.82 -2.88
CA SER A 214 9.52 -24.97 -1.48
C SER A 214 10.75 -25.25 -0.59
N ALA A 215 11.66 -26.12 -1.00
CA ALA A 215 12.90 -26.39 -0.25
C ALA A 215 13.85 -25.19 -0.19
N LEU A 216 13.94 -24.38 -1.25
CA LEU A 216 14.76 -23.17 -1.28
C LEU A 216 14.15 -22.07 -0.42
N LEU A 217 12.83 -21.95 -0.43
CA LEU A 217 12.10 -20.96 0.36
C LEU A 217 12.11 -21.31 1.86
N SER A 218 12.00 -22.60 2.21
CA SER A 218 12.15 -23.03 3.60
C SER A 218 13.56 -22.78 4.14
N ARG A 219 14.60 -22.91 3.29
CA ARG A 219 15.96 -22.54 3.67
C ARG A 219 16.07 -21.06 4.02
N ARG A 220 15.54 -20.15 3.19
CA ARG A 220 15.66 -18.69 3.40
C ARG A 220 14.99 -18.19 4.70
N GLU A 221 13.99 -18.93 5.21
CA GLU A 221 13.36 -18.63 6.50
C GLU A 221 14.31 -18.82 7.68
N GLN A 222 15.27 -19.73 7.54
CA GLN A 222 16.29 -20.03 8.54
C GLN A 222 17.59 -19.25 8.29
N GLU A 223 17.98 -19.15 7.02
CA GLU A 223 19.21 -18.53 6.55
C GLU A 223 18.93 -17.78 5.25
N PRO A 224 18.71 -16.45 5.30
CA PRO A 224 18.49 -15.64 4.11
C PRO A 224 19.66 -15.74 3.12
N TYR A 225 19.38 -15.62 1.83
CA TYR A 225 20.42 -15.54 0.81
C TYR A 225 21.17 -14.23 0.93
N GLU A 226 22.47 -14.26 1.14
CA GLU A 226 23.32 -13.07 1.25
C GLU A 226 23.67 -12.48 -0.13
N ALA A 227 23.70 -13.32 -1.16
CA ALA A 227 23.91 -12.91 -2.53
C ALA A 227 22.94 -13.60 -3.48
N ILE A 228 22.50 -12.87 -4.53
CA ILE A 228 21.58 -13.46 -5.51
C ILE A 228 22.16 -14.68 -6.22
N GLY A 229 23.50 -14.73 -6.39
CA GLY A 229 24.19 -15.88 -6.96
C GLY A 229 23.96 -17.19 -6.20
N GLU A 230 23.87 -17.14 -4.87
CA GLU A 230 23.60 -18.33 -4.04
C GLU A 230 22.22 -18.92 -4.34
N PHE A 231 21.20 -18.07 -4.46
CA PHE A 231 19.85 -18.50 -4.84
C PHE A 231 19.85 -19.09 -6.24
N GLN A 232 20.51 -18.41 -7.19
CA GLN A 232 20.58 -18.83 -8.59
C GLN A 232 21.29 -20.18 -8.73
N GLU A 233 22.45 -20.36 -8.11
CA GLU A 233 23.20 -21.64 -8.08
C GLU A 233 22.36 -22.77 -7.46
N ALA A 234 21.73 -22.50 -6.32
CA ALA A 234 20.89 -23.48 -5.64
C ALA A 234 19.65 -23.89 -6.48
N LEU A 235 19.11 -22.95 -7.27
CA LEU A 235 18.00 -23.22 -8.18
C LEU A 235 18.47 -24.01 -9.41
N LEU A 236 19.56 -23.59 -10.06
CA LEU A 236 20.15 -24.28 -11.23
C LEU A 236 20.56 -25.71 -10.92
N ALA A 237 21.12 -25.95 -9.73
CA ALA A 237 21.47 -27.29 -9.28
C ALA A 237 20.25 -28.25 -9.24
N ARG A 238 19.04 -27.71 -9.15
CA ARG A 238 17.80 -28.50 -9.12
C ARG A 238 17.08 -28.57 -10.47
N MET A 239 17.19 -27.50 -11.26
CA MET A 239 16.45 -27.36 -12.53
C MET A 239 17.25 -27.88 -13.74
N GLY A 240 18.60 -27.93 -13.64
CA GLY A 240 19.48 -28.34 -14.72
C GLY A 240 19.90 -27.20 -15.66
N GLU A 241 20.85 -27.52 -16.56
CA GLU A 241 21.57 -26.55 -17.42
C GLU A 241 20.68 -25.73 -18.38
N GLY A 242 19.48 -26.19 -18.72
CA GLY A 242 18.59 -25.46 -19.63
C GLY A 242 17.84 -24.28 -19.02
N PHE A 243 17.98 -24.04 -17.72
CA PHE A 243 17.21 -23.02 -16.99
C PHE A 243 17.91 -21.68 -16.88
N GLU A 244 19.21 -21.59 -17.18
CA GLU A 244 20.02 -20.38 -17.05
C GLU A 244 19.46 -19.20 -17.86
N GLU A 245 19.07 -19.44 -19.12
CA GLU A 245 18.54 -18.39 -19.99
C GLU A 245 17.22 -17.81 -19.46
N GLN A 246 16.35 -18.65 -18.91
CA GLN A 246 15.10 -18.22 -18.32
C GLN A 246 15.33 -17.42 -17.05
N LEU A 247 16.25 -17.88 -16.20
CA LEU A 247 16.62 -17.21 -14.95
C LEU A 247 17.19 -15.81 -15.21
N ALA A 248 18.01 -15.66 -16.25
CA ALA A 248 18.60 -14.38 -16.62
C ALA A 248 17.58 -13.32 -17.09
N ARG A 249 16.38 -13.74 -17.48
CA ARG A 249 15.31 -12.84 -17.93
C ARG A 249 14.50 -12.23 -16.78
N VAL A 250 14.62 -12.77 -15.57
CA VAL A 250 13.89 -12.30 -14.40
C VAL A 250 14.79 -11.42 -13.54
N PRO A 251 14.44 -10.15 -13.28
CA PRO A 251 15.26 -9.26 -12.48
C PRO A 251 15.17 -9.62 -10.98
N LEU A 252 16.10 -10.40 -10.47
CA LEU A 252 16.16 -10.86 -9.10
C LEU A 252 17.16 -10.06 -8.25
N SER A 253 16.94 -9.98 -6.95
CA SER A 253 17.79 -9.34 -5.94
C SER A 253 17.64 -10.03 -4.59
N VAL A 254 18.53 -9.72 -3.67
CA VAL A 254 18.42 -9.99 -2.23
C VAL A 254 18.20 -8.72 -1.42
N THR A 255 18.10 -7.57 -2.11
CA THR A 255 17.89 -6.25 -1.50
C THR A 255 16.63 -5.59 -2.01
N SER A 256 16.06 -4.68 -1.22
CA SER A 256 14.85 -3.95 -1.50
C SER A 256 15.08 -2.45 -1.34
N ASP A 257 14.49 -1.67 -2.23
CA ASP A 257 14.54 -0.21 -2.21
C ASP A 257 13.15 0.44 -2.13
N TRP A 258 12.06 -0.37 -2.17
CA TRP A 258 10.69 0.10 -2.10
C TRP A 258 9.92 -0.61 -1.01
N PHE A 259 9.36 0.17 -0.11
CA PHE A 259 8.59 -0.31 1.03
C PHE A 259 7.26 0.42 1.13
N MET A 260 6.29 -0.18 1.81
CA MET A 260 4.99 0.43 2.11
C MET A 260 4.75 0.36 3.61
N ALA A 261 4.62 1.52 4.26
CA ALA A 261 4.13 1.60 5.62
C ALA A 261 2.60 1.64 5.60
N GLN A 262 1.96 0.67 6.23
CA GLN A 262 0.53 0.63 6.49
C GLN A 262 0.31 1.03 7.94
N ILE A 263 -0.39 2.14 8.17
CA ILE A 263 -0.51 2.77 9.49
C ILE A 263 -1.98 2.94 9.81
N VAL A 264 -2.36 2.59 11.03
CA VAL A 264 -3.70 2.80 11.58
C VAL A 264 -3.57 3.58 12.87
N ALA A 265 -4.23 4.71 12.98
CA ALA A 265 -4.32 5.52 14.19
C ALA A 265 -5.75 5.53 14.71
N GLU A 266 -5.93 5.33 16.00
CA GLU A 266 -7.23 5.33 16.69
C GLU A 266 -7.25 6.35 17.80
N LEU A 267 -8.35 7.12 17.90
CA LEU A 267 -8.57 8.11 18.95
C LEU A 267 -10.05 8.15 19.33
N GLY A 268 -10.39 7.53 20.46
CA GLY A 268 -11.78 7.31 20.85
C GLY A 268 -12.52 6.45 19.82
N ASP A 269 -13.59 6.99 19.24
CA ASP A 269 -14.41 6.31 18.22
C ASP A 269 -13.95 6.63 16.78
N GLN A 270 -12.88 7.40 16.61
CA GLN A 270 -12.36 7.79 15.31
C GLN A 270 -11.13 6.95 14.95
N GLN A 271 -11.01 6.62 13.66
CA GLN A 271 -9.89 5.90 13.10
C GLN A 271 -9.45 6.60 11.81
N ALA A 272 -8.15 6.66 11.60
CA ALA A 272 -7.55 7.08 10.33
C ALA A 272 -6.50 6.06 9.90
N THR A 273 -6.37 5.87 8.58
CA THR A 273 -5.40 4.95 8.00
C THR A 273 -4.53 5.69 7.00
N ARG A 274 -3.22 5.41 7.00
CA ARG A 274 -2.27 5.93 6.02
C ARG A 274 -1.55 4.79 5.32
N LEU A 275 -1.43 4.91 4.00
CA LEU A 275 -0.50 4.14 3.19
C LEU A 275 0.63 5.07 2.74
N ALA A 276 1.83 4.84 3.20
CA ALA A 276 3.01 5.61 2.79
C ALA A 276 3.97 4.71 2.01
N ILE A 277 4.25 5.07 0.76
CA ILE A 277 5.26 4.40 -0.05
C ILE A 277 6.60 5.07 0.22
N VAL A 278 7.54 4.31 0.72
CA VAL A 278 8.88 4.76 1.10
C VAL A 278 9.89 4.19 0.12
N ARG A 279 10.72 5.06 -0.43
CA ARG A 279 11.90 4.66 -1.19
C ARG A 279 13.12 4.77 -0.30
N ARG A 280 13.87 3.69 -0.18
CA ARG A 280 15.18 3.68 0.47
C ARG A 280 16.25 3.96 -0.58
N ASN A 281 16.80 5.16 -0.54
CA ASN A 281 17.87 5.57 -1.42
C ASN A 281 19.23 5.31 -0.75
N PRO A 282 20.32 5.19 -1.55
CA PRO A 282 21.67 5.17 -0.99
C PRO A 282 21.94 6.42 -0.13
N LEU A 283 22.74 6.25 0.92
CA LEU A 283 23.21 7.38 1.70
C LEU A 283 23.98 8.39 0.85
N PRO A 284 23.85 9.71 1.09
CA PRO A 284 23.23 10.34 2.26
C PRO A 284 21.73 10.62 2.12
N ALA A 285 21.06 10.24 1.05
CA ALA A 285 19.66 10.58 0.82
C ALA A 285 18.70 9.79 1.75
N GLY A 286 19.00 8.52 2.04
CA GLY A 286 18.23 7.68 2.94
C GLY A 286 16.80 7.37 2.50
N ALA A 287 15.98 6.90 3.43
CA ALA A 287 14.59 6.56 3.20
C ALA A 287 13.72 7.84 3.12
N GLN A 288 12.87 7.92 2.10
CA GLN A 288 12.02 9.07 1.82
C GLN A 288 10.64 8.62 1.38
N VAL A 289 9.60 9.32 1.83
CA VAL A 289 8.24 9.09 1.34
C VAL A 289 8.12 9.56 -0.10
N ALA A 290 7.82 8.64 -0.99
CA ALA A 290 7.56 8.90 -2.40
C ALA A 290 6.09 9.20 -2.68
N TYR A 291 5.18 8.59 -1.93
CA TYR A 291 3.74 8.76 -2.06
C TYR A 291 3.03 8.52 -0.73
N ARG A 292 1.91 9.19 -0.51
CA ARG A 292 1.07 9.07 0.68
C ARG A 292 -0.40 9.11 0.30
N GLU A 293 -1.19 8.25 0.93
CA GLU A 293 -2.64 8.23 0.83
C GLU A 293 -3.25 8.06 2.22
N ASP A 294 -4.13 9.00 2.59
CA ASP A 294 -4.84 8.99 3.87
C ASP A 294 -6.32 8.67 3.66
N VAL A 295 -6.86 7.77 4.51
CA VAL A 295 -8.28 7.38 4.54
C VAL A 295 -8.81 7.65 5.94
N TRP A 296 -9.92 8.44 6.01
CA TRP A 296 -10.54 8.92 7.25
C TRP A 296 -11.89 8.26 7.52
#